data_07c414ece1b10b46e58dfb8075979909
#
_entry.id   07c414ece1b10b46e58dfb8075979909
#
_cell.length_a   1.000
_cell.length_b   1.000
_cell.length_c   1.000
_cell.angle_alpha   90.00
_cell.angle_beta   90.00
_cell.angle_gamma   90.00
#
_symmetry.space_group_name_H-M   'P 1'
#
loop_
_entity.id
_entity.type
_entity.pdbx_description
1 polymer ?
#
loop_
_entity_poly.entity_id
_entity_poly.type
_entity_poly.pdbx_seq_one_letter_code
_entity_poly.pdbx_strand_id
1 'polypeptide(L)'
;NEWKALLHYNDSLNITDKQFILSKMFSLQHELNATISGFYDAADNYQDSNNHPQCKFPARLLFITHELNLSKQEFPEIYCQDLNTYNVKAPADKIFLTYASENVKNPSSMMGHTFLKYIGRNYEGREVSHAITFYTVINSINIFKLAYQNIASGMDGLFALQPYKQIVKQ
;
A
#
# COMPACT_ATOMS: atom_id res chain seq x y z
N ASN A 1 16.38 9.55 -1.28
CA ASN A 1 15.89 8.54 -0.33
C ASN A 1 14.43 8.12 -0.54
N GLU A 2 13.58 9.00 -1.10
CA GLU A 2 12.16 8.69 -1.35
C GLU A 2 11.96 7.54 -2.34
N TRP A 3 12.74 7.51 -3.43
CA TRP A 3 12.68 6.40 -4.38
C TRP A 3 12.93 5.05 -3.71
N LYS A 4 13.92 4.94 -2.81
CA LYS A 4 14.16 3.72 -2.03
C LYS A 4 12.96 3.36 -1.15
N ALA A 5 12.34 4.35 -0.52
CA ALA A 5 11.15 4.14 0.31
C ALA A 5 9.96 3.62 -0.51
N LEU A 6 9.73 4.18 -1.71
CA LEU A 6 8.69 3.72 -2.65
C LEU A 6 8.92 2.29 -3.15
N LEU A 7 10.16 1.82 -3.16
CA LEU A 7 10.51 0.45 -3.50
C LEU A 7 10.52 -0.48 -2.30
N HIS A 8 10.25 0.01 -1.09
CA HIS A 8 10.45 -0.71 0.17
C HIS A 8 11.86 -1.30 0.28
N TYR A 9 12.84 -0.58 -0.30
CA TYR A 9 14.23 -1.01 -0.35
C TYR A 9 15.04 -0.40 0.77
N ASN A 10 15.72 -1.22 1.53
CA ASN A 10 16.83 -0.82 2.37
C ASN A 10 18.06 -1.66 2.01
N ASP A 11 19.26 -1.15 2.33
CA ASP A 11 20.53 -1.76 1.91
C ASP A 11 20.76 -3.18 2.48
N SER A 12 19.94 -3.62 3.44
CA SER A 12 19.96 -4.97 4.06
C SER A 12 18.83 -5.89 3.59
N LEU A 13 17.82 -5.37 2.88
CA LEU A 13 16.67 -6.15 2.42
C LEU A 13 16.65 -6.19 0.90
N ASN A 14 16.75 -7.38 0.34
CA ASN A 14 16.46 -7.61 -1.07
C ASN A 14 14.96 -7.56 -1.28
N ILE A 15 14.50 -6.84 -2.31
CA ILE A 15 13.12 -6.91 -2.75
C ILE A 15 12.89 -8.32 -3.30
N THR A 16 12.06 -9.11 -2.62
CA THR A 16 11.80 -10.50 -2.98
C THR A 16 10.54 -10.68 -3.82
N ASP A 17 9.61 -9.73 -3.75
CA ASP A 17 8.36 -9.79 -4.52
C ASP A 17 8.58 -9.32 -5.95
N LYS A 18 8.59 -10.29 -6.88
CA LYS A 18 8.73 -10.03 -8.31
C LYS A 18 7.57 -9.20 -8.89
N GLN A 19 6.39 -9.23 -8.28
CA GLN A 19 5.26 -8.42 -8.73
C GLN A 19 5.45 -6.93 -8.41
N PHE A 20 6.33 -6.62 -7.47
CA PHE A 20 6.66 -5.25 -7.08
C PHE A 20 7.76 -4.62 -7.95
N ILE A 21 8.43 -5.41 -8.79
CA ILE A 21 9.56 -4.98 -9.63
C ILE A 21 9.15 -5.08 -11.10
N LEU A 22 9.46 -4.05 -11.87
CA LEU A 22 9.25 -3.99 -13.33
C LEU A 22 10.53 -4.38 -14.10
N SER A 23 11.69 -4.09 -13.53
CA SER A 23 12.96 -4.39 -14.17
C SER A 23 13.29 -5.88 -14.19
N LYS A 24 13.88 -6.37 -15.28
CA LYS A 24 14.35 -7.76 -15.39
C LYS A 24 15.50 -8.08 -14.46
N MET A 25 16.37 -7.11 -14.22
CA MET A 25 17.48 -7.18 -13.26
C MET A 25 17.34 -6.00 -12.31
N PHE A 26 17.22 -6.28 -11.01
CA PHE A 26 17.01 -5.24 -10.04
C PHE A 26 18.28 -4.44 -9.79
N SER A 27 18.17 -3.14 -10.00
CA SER A 27 18.97 -2.09 -9.39
C SER A 27 18.07 -0.86 -9.27
N LEU A 28 18.39 0.07 -8.38
CA LEU A 28 17.60 1.29 -8.22
C LEU A 28 17.43 2.06 -9.54
N GLN A 29 18.49 2.10 -10.36
CA GLN A 29 18.49 2.76 -11.66
C GLN A 29 17.67 1.98 -12.70
N HIS A 30 17.85 0.65 -12.77
CA HIS A 30 17.10 -0.17 -13.73
C HIS A 30 15.60 -0.14 -13.40
N GLU A 31 15.23 -0.18 -12.11
CA GLU A 31 13.84 -0.10 -11.70
C GLU A 31 13.22 1.26 -11.99
N LEU A 32 13.99 2.36 -11.79
CA LEU A 32 13.54 3.70 -12.16
C LEU A 32 13.28 3.79 -13.66
N ASN A 33 14.22 3.34 -14.49
CA ASN A 33 14.09 3.36 -15.93
C ASN A 33 12.91 2.50 -16.42
N ALA A 34 12.74 1.29 -15.87
CA ALA A 34 11.63 0.40 -16.20
C ALA A 34 10.28 1.00 -15.77
N THR A 35 10.24 1.67 -14.62
CA THR A 35 9.03 2.34 -14.13
C THR A 35 8.65 3.52 -15.05
N ILE A 36 9.60 4.38 -15.39
CA ILE A 36 9.35 5.51 -16.31
C ILE A 36 8.89 4.97 -17.67
N SER A 37 9.61 4.02 -18.25
CA SER A 37 9.24 3.42 -19.54
C SER A 37 7.84 2.83 -19.50
N GLY A 38 7.51 2.06 -18.44
CA GLY A 38 6.20 1.43 -18.31
C GLY A 38 5.04 2.42 -18.14
N PHE A 39 5.29 3.62 -17.66
CA PHE A 39 4.26 4.66 -17.61
C PHE A 39 3.85 5.20 -18.98
N TYR A 40 4.70 5.04 -19.98
CA TYR A 40 4.43 5.42 -21.38
C TYR A 40 3.89 4.26 -22.23
N ASP A 41 3.74 3.05 -21.65
CA ASP A 41 3.18 1.93 -22.37
C ASP A 41 1.72 2.22 -22.78
N ALA A 42 1.30 1.66 -23.91
CA ALA A 42 -0.09 1.74 -24.33
C ALA A 42 -0.98 0.81 -23.50
N ALA A 43 -2.23 1.24 -23.25
CA ALA A 43 -3.20 0.44 -22.49
C ALA A 43 -3.40 -0.97 -23.09
N ASP A 44 -3.39 -1.07 -24.41
CA ASP A 44 -3.64 -2.32 -25.16
C ASP A 44 -2.52 -3.36 -24.96
N ASN A 45 -1.38 -2.99 -24.41
CA ASN A 45 -0.32 -3.92 -24.05
C ASN A 45 -0.68 -4.79 -22.84
N TYR A 46 -1.77 -4.47 -22.14
CA TYR A 46 -2.20 -5.13 -20.91
C TYR A 46 -3.62 -5.69 -21.07
N GLN A 47 -3.80 -6.99 -20.79
CA GLN A 47 -5.14 -7.63 -20.82
C GLN A 47 -6.08 -7.06 -19.75
N ASP A 48 -5.50 -6.65 -18.62
CA ASP A 48 -6.19 -5.98 -17.51
C ASP A 48 -5.46 -4.67 -17.24
N SER A 49 -6.17 -3.56 -17.38
CA SER A 49 -5.64 -2.22 -17.16
C SER A 49 -5.10 -2.01 -15.74
N ASN A 50 -5.60 -2.76 -14.75
CA ASN A 50 -5.09 -2.70 -13.38
C ASN A 50 -3.63 -3.18 -13.28
N ASN A 51 -3.15 -3.97 -14.24
CA ASN A 51 -1.75 -4.40 -14.34
C ASN A 51 -0.84 -3.35 -14.99
N HIS A 52 -1.40 -2.31 -15.60
CA HIS A 52 -0.60 -1.22 -16.15
C HIS A 52 0.20 -0.54 -15.05
N PRO A 53 1.49 -0.19 -15.26
CA PRO A 53 2.33 0.42 -14.23
C PRO A 53 1.76 1.68 -13.57
N GLN A 54 1.04 2.53 -14.29
CA GLN A 54 0.36 3.69 -13.70
C GLN A 54 -0.71 3.29 -12.67
N CYS A 55 -1.41 2.17 -12.90
CA CYS A 55 -2.45 1.68 -11.99
C CYS A 55 -1.87 0.89 -10.83
N LYS A 56 -0.84 0.10 -11.11
CA LYS A 56 -0.18 -0.76 -10.14
C LYS A 56 0.69 0.03 -9.16
N PHE A 57 1.32 1.10 -9.63
CA PHE A 57 2.27 1.90 -8.84
C PHE A 57 1.94 3.40 -8.85
N PRO A 58 0.73 3.81 -8.40
CA PRO A 58 0.30 5.21 -8.46
C PRO A 58 1.19 6.16 -7.65
N ALA A 59 1.75 5.70 -6.53
CA ALA A 59 2.68 6.50 -5.73
C ALA A 59 3.99 6.78 -6.47
N ARG A 60 4.49 5.83 -7.27
CA ARG A 60 5.67 6.05 -8.12
C ARG A 60 5.39 7.06 -9.24
N LEU A 61 4.17 7.00 -9.80
CA LEU A 61 3.75 7.98 -10.82
C LEU A 61 3.72 9.38 -10.22
N LEU A 62 3.12 9.58 -9.05
CA LEU A 62 3.10 10.85 -8.35
C LEU A 62 4.51 11.37 -8.03
N PHE A 63 5.39 10.50 -7.56
CA PHE A 63 6.78 10.85 -7.29
C PHE A 63 7.51 11.33 -8.55
N ILE A 64 7.44 10.55 -9.64
CA ILE A 64 8.14 10.86 -10.89
C ILE A 64 7.60 12.15 -11.53
N THR A 65 6.29 12.35 -11.55
CA THR A 65 5.67 13.59 -12.05
C THR A 65 6.12 14.80 -11.24
N HIS A 66 6.20 14.68 -9.93
CA HIS A 66 6.67 15.76 -9.06
C HIS A 66 8.15 16.05 -9.25
N GLU A 67 9.03 15.05 -9.20
CA GLU A 67 10.47 15.23 -9.28
C GLU A 67 10.94 15.74 -10.65
N LEU A 68 10.27 15.33 -11.72
CA LEU A 68 10.61 15.75 -13.08
C LEU A 68 9.78 16.94 -13.56
N ASN A 69 8.91 17.48 -12.70
CA ASN A 69 7.97 18.56 -13.04
C ASN A 69 7.16 18.26 -14.31
N LEU A 70 6.70 17.01 -14.45
CA LEU A 70 5.90 16.55 -15.56
C LEU A 70 4.40 16.76 -15.30
N SER A 71 3.68 17.06 -16.36
CA SER A 71 2.23 17.08 -16.33
C SER A 71 1.68 15.67 -16.52
N LYS A 72 0.55 15.37 -15.86
CA LYS A 72 -0.13 14.07 -16.03
C LYS A 72 -0.56 13.84 -17.50
N GLN A 73 -0.81 14.91 -18.27
CA GLN A 73 -1.17 14.83 -19.69
C GLN A 73 -0.01 14.38 -20.61
N GLU A 74 1.21 14.34 -20.10
CA GLU A 74 2.37 13.82 -20.84
C GLU A 74 2.40 12.29 -20.91
N PHE A 75 1.57 11.61 -20.11
CA PHE A 75 1.43 10.16 -20.10
C PHE A 75 0.14 9.73 -20.82
N PRO A 76 0.10 8.50 -21.38
CA PRO A 76 -1.14 7.90 -21.86
C PRO A 76 -2.22 7.92 -20.79
N GLU A 77 -3.46 8.19 -21.19
CA GLU A 77 -4.60 8.09 -20.25
C GLU A 77 -4.96 6.64 -20.02
N ILE A 78 -4.80 6.18 -18.79
CA ILE A 78 -5.09 4.80 -18.38
C ILE A 78 -6.23 4.81 -17.36
N TYR A 79 -7.27 4.00 -17.63
CA TYR A 79 -8.37 3.81 -16.68
C TYR A 79 -8.03 2.72 -15.67
N CYS A 80 -7.76 3.12 -14.44
CA CYS A 80 -7.40 2.25 -13.32
C CYS A 80 -8.65 1.91 -12.50
N GLN A 81 -9.36 0.84 -12.85
CA GLN A 81 -10.64 0.49 -12.23
C GLN A 81 -10.50 0.25 -10.71
N ASP A 82 -9.52 -0.54 -10.30
CA ASP A 82 -9.35 -0.88 -8.87
C ASP A 82 -8.94 0.32 -8.05
N LEU A 83 -8.02 1.15 -8.56
CA LEU A 83 -7.60 2.38 -7.90
C LEU A 83 -8.78 3.36 -7.76
N ASN A 84 -9.58 3.53 -8.80
CA ASN A 84 -10.76 4.38 -8.76
C ASN A 84 -11.80 3.85 -7.76
N THR A 85 -12.03 2.54 -7.77
CA THR A 85 -12.93 1.89 -6.80
C THR A 85 -12.45 2.09 -5.37
N TYR A 86 -11.14 1.95 -5.15
CA TYR A 86 -10.52 2.20 -3.85
C TYR A 86 -10.71 3.66 -3.40
N ASN A 87 -10.42 4.62 -4.26
CA ASN A 87 -10.54 6.05 -3.96
C ASN A 87 -11.99 6.46 -3.65
N VAL A 88 -12.97 5.85 -4.34
CA VAL A 88 -14.39 6.08 -4.04
C VAL A 88 -14.78 5.50 -2.68
N LYS A 89 -14.29 4.30 -2.36
CA LYS A 89 -14.59 3.64 -1.07
C LYS A 89 -13.92 4.31 0.11
N ALA A 90 -12.69 4.74 -0.05
CA ALA A 90 -11.86 5.29 1.01
C ALA A 90 -11.17 6.61 0.61
N PRO A 91 -11.96 7.66 0.33
CA PRO A 91 -11.39 8.97 0.05
C PRO A 91 -10.54 9.45 1.23
N ALA A 92 -9.41 10.09 0.94
CA ALA A 92 -8.42 10.47 1.94
C ALA A 92 -7.97 11.93 1.78
N ASP A 93 -8.70 12.86 2.40
CA ASP A 93 -8.30 14.27 2.51
C ASP A 93 -7.29 14.46 3.65
N LYS A 94 -7.39 13.61 4.69
CA LYS A 94 -6.53 13.66 5.88
C LYS A 94 -6.15 12.25 6.30
N ILE A 95 -4.90 12.11 6.76
CA ILE A 95 -4.35 10.85 7.28
C ILE A 95 -3.86 11.07 8.71
N PHE A 96 -4.21 10.16 9.61
CA PHE A 96 -3.80 10.17 11.01
C PHE A 96 -3.14 8.85 11.38
N LEU A 97 -2.00 8.91 12.04
CA LEU A 97 -1.48 7.76 12.78
C LEU A 97 -2.25 7.70 14.10
N THR A 98 -2.96 6.62 14.30
CA THR A 98 -3.85 6.44 15.46
C THR A 98 -3.35 5.27 16.30
N TYR A 99 -3.27 5.49 17.60
CA TYR A 99 -3.03 4.44 18.59
C TYR A 99 -4.30 4.22 19.40
N ALA A 100 -4.85 3.01 19.33
CA ALA A 100 -5.91 2.57 20.23
C ALA A 100 -5.26 1.99 21.48
N SER A 101 -5.61 2.54 22.65
CA SER A 101 -5.10 2.05 23.92
C SER A 101 -5.61 0.63 24.19
N GLU A 102 -4.90 -0.07 25.06
CA GLU A 102 -5.24 -1.42 25.49
C GLU A 102 -6.67 -1.54 26.04
N ASN A 103 -7.31 -2.66 25.73
CA ASN A 103 -8.58 -3.03 26.32
C ASN A 103 -8.40 -4.34 27.10
N VAL A 104 -8.30 -4.25 28.40
CA VAL A 104 -8.09 -5.40 29.30
C VAL A 104 -9.20 -6.46 29.25
N LYS A 105 -10.36 -6.12 28.68
CA LYS A 105 -11.49 -7.07 28.56
C LYS A 105 -11.38 -7.97 27.32
N ASN A 106 -10.50 -7.64 26.39
CA ASN A 106 -10.32 -8.41 25.16
C ASN A 106 -8.85 -8.81 25.00
N PRO A 107 -8.49 -10.10 25.10
CA PRO A 107 -7.11 -10.56 24.99
C PRO A 107 -6.41 -10.15 23.70
N SER A 108 -7.14 -10.01 22.59
CA SER A 108 -6.56 -9.61 21.28
C SER A 108 -6.16 -8.14 21.21
N SER A 109 -6.64 -7.30 22.13
CA SER A 109 -6.36 -5.87 22.19
C SER A 109 -5.61 -5.43 23.45
N MET A 110 -5.09 -6.40 24.24
CA MET A 110 -4.34 -6.10 25.47
C MET A 110 -3.06 -5.26 25.28
N MET A 111 -2.47 -5.32 24.09
CA MET A 111 -1.21 -4.61 23.79
C MET A 111 -1.42 -3.26 23.09
N GLY A 112 -2.67 -2.85 22.90
CA GLY A 112 -2.99 -1.70 22.06
C GLY A 112 -2.82 -2.01 20.57
N HIS A 113 -3.25 -1.08 19.72
CA HIS A 113 -3.22 -1.25 18.27
C HIS A 113 -2.91 0.06 17.57
N THR A 114 -1.95 0.04 16.65
CA THR A 114 -1.59 1.21 15.84
C THR A 114 -2.08 1.01 14.42
N PHE A 115 -2.74 2.01 13.87
CA PHE A 115 -3.26 1.97 12.50
C PHE A 115 -3.28 3.35 11.85
N LEU A 116 -3.39 3.39 10.52
CA LEU A 116 -3.58 4.62 9.77
C LEU A 116 -5.08 4.87 9.58
N LYS A 117 -5.56 6.02 10.07
CA LYS A 117 -6.94 6.47 9.86
C LYS A 117 -6.98 7.49 8.73
N TYR A 118 -7.87 7.27 7.78
CA TYR A 118 -8.17 8.18 6.67
C TYR A 118 -9.51 8.84 6.89
N ILE A 119 -9.57 10.13 6.63
CA ILE A 119 -10.82 10.89 6.64
C ILE A 119 -10.91 11.60 5.30
N GLY A 120 -12.04 11.45 4.62
CA GLY A 120 -12.33 12.13 3.37
C GLY A 120 -13.82 12.30 3.15
N ARG A 121 -14.18 12.89 2.02
CA ARG A 121 -15.58 13.09 1.65
C ARG A 121 -15.96 12.19 0.49
N ASN A 122 -17.08 11.50 0.63
CA ASN A 122 -17.63 10.72 -0.47
C ASN A 122 -18.27 11.64 -1.53
N TYR A 123 -18.74 11.06 -2.63
CA TYR A 123 -19.38 11.78 -3.74
C TYR A 123 -20.65 12.55 -3.32
N GLU A 124 -21.26 12.21 -2.18
CA GLU A 124 -22.42 12.93 -1.61
C GLU A 124 -21.98 14.06 -0.66
N GLY A 125 -20.68 14.34 -0.56
CA GLY A 125 -20.11 15.36 0.32
C GLY A 125 -20.09 14.96 1.81
N ARG A 126 -20.50 13.74 2.15
CA ARG A 126 -20.50 13.25 3.53
C ARG A 126 -19.10 12.80 3.94
N GLU A 127 -18.71 13.18 5.15
CA GLU A 127 -17.46 12.71 5.73
C GLU A 127 -17.53 11.20 6.01
N VAL A 128 -16.53 10.49 5.52
CA VAL A 128 -16.34 9.08 5.76
C VAL A 128 -14.95 8.85 6.35
N SER A 129 -14.84 7.85 7.20
CA SER A 129 -13.56 7.49 7.79
C SER A 129 -13.31 6.00 7.69
N HIS A 130 -12.09 5.68 7.24
CA HIS A 130 -11.59 4.31 7.10
C HIS A 130 -10.27 4.18 7.85
N ALA A 131 -9.87 2.97 8.12
CA ALA A 131 -8.55 2.70 8.65
C ALA A 131 -7.88 1.54 7.90
N ILE A 132 -6.58 1.65 7.74
CA ILE A 132 -5.72 0.55 7.29
C ILE A 132 -5.05 -0.01 8.54
N THR A 133 -5.28 -1.30 8.76
CA THR A 133 -4.68 -2.08 9.81
C THR A 133 -3.81 -3.16 9.20
N PHE A 134 -2.76 -3.52 9.92
CA PHE A 134 -1.89 -4.63 9.56
C PHE A 134 -2.28 -5.85 10.36
N TYR A 135 -2.56 -6.95 9.67
CA TYR A 135 -2.86 -8.25 10.28
C TYR A 135 -1.79 -9.25 9.93
N THR A 136 -1.32 -9.97 10.92
CA THR A 136 -0.37 -11.05 10.70
C THR A 136 -1.09 -12.33 10.29
N VAL A 137 -0.57 -13.00 9.27
CA VAL A 137 -1.08 -14.30 8.83
C VAL A 137 -0.50 -15.39 9.73
N ILE A 138 -1.36 -16.04 10.52
CA ILE A 138 -0.97 -17.14 11.39
C ILE A 138 -1.01 -18.44 10.59
N ASN A 139 0.16 -18.93 10.18
CA ASN A 139 0.31 -20.15 9.37
C ASN A 139 0.59 -21.42 10.20
N SER A 140 0.62 -21.32 11.54
CA SER A 140 0.95 -22.44 12.42
C SER A 140 0.26 -22.31 13.76
N ILE A 141 -0.23 -23.43 14.29
CA ILE A 141 -0.79 -23.52 15.65
C ILE A 141 0.31 -23.76 16.70
N ASN A 142 1.55 -24.02 16.27
CA ASN A 142 2.68 -24.26 17.17
C ASN A 142 3.18 -22.96 17.80
N ILE A 143 2.95 -22.77 19.09
CA ILE A 143 3.27 -21.57 19.85
C ILE A 143 4.78 -21.25 19.81
N PHE A 144 5.66 -22.25 19.85
CA PHE A 144 7.10 -22.03 19.79
C PHE A 144 7.56 -21.54 18.42
N LYS A 145 6.95 -22.07 17.35
CA LYS A 145 7.20 -21.60 15.99
C LYS A 145 6.70 -20.17 15.79
N LEU A 146 5.52 -19.85 16.32
CA LEU A 146 4.96 -18.49 16.29
C LEU A 146 5.85 -17.49 17.04
N ALA A 147 6.32 -17.87 18.23
CA ALA A 147 7.22 -17.03 19.02
C ALA A 147 8.55 -16.78 18.29
N TYR A 148 9.15 -17.82 17.71
CA TYR A 148 10.36 -17.68 16.90
C TYR A 148 10.14 -16.77 15.68
N GLN A 149 9.05 -16.97 14.96
CA GLN A 149 8.71 -16.14 13.78
C GLN A 149 8.52 -14.68 14.17
N ASN A 150 7.83 -14.39 15.29
CA ASN A 150 7.65 -13.01 15.75
C ASN A 150 8.95 -12.30 16.11
N ILE A 151 9.94 -13.01 16.65
CA ILE A 151 11.17 -12.41 17.20
C ILE A 151 12.30 -12.41 16.17
N ALA A 152 12.44 -13.49 15.39
CA ALA A 152 13.66 -13.74 14.63
C ALA A 152 13.50 -13.68 13.10
N SER A 153 12.39 -14.18 12.53
CA SER A 153 12.24 -14.29 11.06
C SER A 153 11.21 -13.35 10.46
N GLY A 154 10.39 -12.69 11.29
CA GLY A 154 9.24 -11.95 10.84
C GLY A 154 8.07 -12.87 10.44
N MET A 155 6.90 -12.28 10.29
CA MET A 155 5.67 -12.97 9.89
C MET A 155 5.08 -12.26 8.68
N ASP A 156 4.53 -13.05 7.76
CA ASP A 156 3.74 -12.51 6.65
C ASP A 156 2.52 -11.77 7.19
N GLY A 157 2.15 -10.69 6.54
CA GLY A 157 1.01 -9.92 6.97
C GLY A 157 0.28 -9.24 5.82
N LEU A 158 -0.93 -8.82 6.11
CA LEU A 158 -1.84 -8.18 5.18
C LEU A 158 -2.24 -6.81 5.71
N PHE A 159 -2.27 -5.83 4.81
CA PHE A 159 -2.97 -4.58 5.08
C PHE A 159 -4.45 -4.74 4.73
N ALA A 160 -5.32 -4.44 5.68
CA ALA A 160 -6.76 -4.46 5.45
C ALA A 160 -7.35 -3.07 5.64
N LEU A 161 -8.13 -2.65 4.64
CA LEU A 161 -8.92 -1.42 4.71
C LEU A 161 -10.28 -1.75 5.30
N GLN A 162 -10.65 -1.07 6.38
CA GLN A 162 -11.94 -1.25 7.06
C GLN A 162 -12.57 0.10 7.40
N PRO A 163 -13.92 0.18 7.43
CA PRO A 163 -14.59 1.34 8.02
C PRO A 163 -14.15 1.55 9.46
N TYR A 164 -13.78 2.79 9.81
CA TYR A 164 -13.25 3.11 11.15
C TYR A 164 -14.18 2.68 12.28
N LYS A 165 -15.50 2.78 12.06
CA LYS A 165 -16.50 2.35 13.03
C LYS A 165 -16.43 0.85 13.40
N GLN A 166 -15.90 0.01 12.53
CA GLN A 166 -15.74 -1.43 12.81
C GLN A 166 -14.55 -1.69 13.74
N ILE A 167 -13.50 -0.90 13.62
CA ILE A 167 -12.30 -1.04 14.46
C ILE A 167 -12.55 -0.57 15.88
N VAL A 168 -13.31 0.49 16.08
CA VAL A 168 -13.62 1.03 17.42
C VAL A 168 -14.61 0.18 18.19
N LYS A 169 -15.32 -0.74 17.52
CA LYS A 169 -16.28 -1.68 18.17
C LYS A 169 -15.65 -2.99 18.62
N GLN A 170 -14.42 -3.28 18.22
CA GLN A 170 -13.63 -4.43 18.65
C GLN A 170 -12.95 -4.14 20.00
#